data_f2046e83e0ba77b28f3dab46733f6aad
#
_entry.id   f2046e83e0ba77b28f3dab46733f6aad
#
_cell.length_a   1.000
_cell.length_b   1.000
_cell.length_c   1.000
_cell.angle_alpha   90.00
_cell.angle_beta   90.00
_cell.angle_gamma   90.00
#
_symmetry.space_group_name_H-M   'P 1'
#
loop_
_entity.id
_entity.type
_entity.pdbx_description
1 polymer ?
#
loop_
_entity_poly.entity_id
_entity_poly.type
_entity_poly.pdbx_seq_one_letter_code
_entity_poly.pdbx_strand_id
1 'polypeptide(L)'
;TMDFDLNEKDDNGTKYLINDVSAKITFISGKLAGQQFELVQKGGYDNATKKFTLIPFTDNRGLTIPTTESEAYRITEGDTYKITDIHLPKSYEDDAEEDLWYAGYNEFKPRTQARAQYQLTFERSYFLNTLPSDSETTVFHVGDYVPVKDGRFGIEKNIRIQKVSN
;
A
#
# COMPACT_ATOMS: atom_id res chain seq x y z
N THR A 1 8.65 18.18 4.56
CA THR A 1 8.06 19.53 4.81
C THR A 1 6.65 19.53 4.30
N MET A 2 5.75 20.19 5.03
CA MET A 2 4.38 20.39 4.56
C MET A 2 4.34 21.48 3.50
N ASP A 3 3.51 21.33 2.52
CA ASP A 3 3.29 22.25 1.39
C ASP A 3 2.12 23.23 1.63
N PHE A 4 1.37 23.05 2.73
CA PHE A 4 0.33 23.99 3.17
C PHE A 4 0.64 24.54 4.58
N ASP A 5 -0.02 25.63 4.96
CA ASP A 5 0.10 26.22 6.30
C ASP A 5 -0.97 25.64 7.23
N LEU A 6 -0.53 24.90 8.25
CA LEU A 6 -1.43 24.28 9.22
C LEU A 6 -2.28 25.30 10.02
N ASN A 7 -1.83 26.55 10.09
CA ASN A 7 -2.56 27.63 10.80
C ASN A 7 -3.67 28.27 9.97
N GLU A 8 -3.71 28.00 8.67
CA GLU A 8 -4.70 28.56 7.75
C GLU A 8 -6.01 27.77 7.74
N LYS A 9 -6.87 28.19 6.84
CA LYS A 9 -8.15 27.58 6.56
C LYS A 9 -8.16 27.11 5.12
N ASP A 10 -8.98 26.11 4.86
CA ASP A 10 -9.31 25.70 3.50
C ASP A 10 -10.18 26.78 2.78
N ASP A 11 -10.46 26.54 1.51
CA ASP A 11 -11.27 27.44 0.67
C ASP A 11 -12.72 27.57 1.19
N ASN A 12 -13.20 26.64 2.01
CA ASN A 12 -14.50 26.65 2.64
C ASN A 12 -14.49 27.37 4.01
N GLY A 13 -13.34 27.83 4.46
CA GLY A 13 -13.14 28.50 5.75
C GLY A 13 -12.97 27.55 6.94
N THR A 14 -12.80 26.25 6.71
CA THR A 14 -12.51 25.26 7.74
C THR A 14 -11.05 25.32 8.10
N LYS A 15 -10.74 25.46 9.40
CA LYS A 15 -9.36 25.45 9.89
C LYS A 15 -8.78 24.03 9.76
N TYR A 16 -7.53 23.94 9.32
CA TYR A 16 -6.80 22.68 9.32
C TYR A 16 -6.59 22.15 10.74
N LEU A 17 -6.32 23.01 11.71
CA LEU A 17 -6.30 22.63 13.14
C LEU A 17 -7.71 22.53 13.68
N ILE A 18 -8.06 21.39 14.25
CA ILE A 18 -9.36 21.13 14.89
C ILE A 18 -9.41 21.89 16.20
N ASN A 19 -10.52 22.59 16.45
CA ASN A 19 -10.70 23.30 17.71
C ASN A 19 -10.67 22.33 18.88
N ASP A 20 -9.99 22.70 19.97
CA ASP A 20 -9.88 21.93 21.21
C ASP A 20 -9.26 20.52 21.07
N VAL A 21 -8.68 20.22 19.92
CA VAL A 21 -7.93 18.96 19.68
C VAL A 21 -6.48 19.31 19.33
N SER A 22 -5.55 18.70 20.03
CA SER A 22 -4.11 18.86 19.68
C SER A 22 -3.78 17.97 18.48
N ALA A 23 -3.27 18.57 17.43
CA ALA A 23 -2.69 17.81 16.34
C ALA A 23 -1.53 16.94 16.86
N LYS A 24 -1.34 15.75 16.26
CA LYS A 24 -0.31 14.80 16.69
C LYS A 24 0.64 14.48 15.57
N ILE A 25 1.91 14.35 15.90
CA ILE A 25 2.97 13.89 15.00
C ILE A 25 3.38 12.49 15.44
N THR A 26 3.31 11.54 14.53
CA THR A 26 3.83 10.18 14.72
C THR A 26 5.03 9.98 13.79
N PHE A 27 6.20 9.67 14.34
CA PHE A 27 7.37 9.37 13.55
C PHE A 27 7.25 7.99 12.91
N ILE A 28 7.54 7.90 11.61
CA ILE A 28 7.51 6.66 10.83
C ILE A 28 8.91 6.05 10.72
N SER A 29 9.93 6.90 10.68
CA SER A 29 11.33 6.49 10.61
C SER A 29 12.18 7.18 11.66
N GLY A 30 13.46 6.82 11.73
CA GLY A 30 14.40 7.35 12.69
C GLY A 30 14.33 6.69 14.06
N LYS A 31 15.01 7.29 15.04
CA LYS A 31 15.16 6.73 16.39
C LYS A 31 13.86 6.79 17.21
N LEU A 32 12.95 7.67 16.83
CA LEU A 32 11.64 7.83 17.46
C LEU A 32 10.52 7.15 16.65
N ALA A 33 10.84 6.25 15.72
CA ALA A 33 9.84 5.56 14.93
C ALA A 33 8.80 4.87 15.83
N GLY A 34 7.51 5.09 15.51
CA GLY A 34 6.38 4.61 16.30
C GLY A 34 5.99 5.49 17.49
N GLN A 35 6.80 6.50 17.85
CA GLN A 35 6.45 7.45 18.90
C GLN A 35 5.52 8.55 18.38
N GLN A 36 4.57 8.94 19.21
CA GLN A 36 3.61 9.98 18.91
C GLN A 36 3.74 11.13 19.92
N PHE A 37 3.72 12.35 19.40
CA PHE A 37 3.83 13.59 20.19
C PHE A 37 2.68 14.52 19.82
N GLU A 38 2.15 15.22 20.82
CA GLU A 38 1.18 16.29 20.60
C GLU A 38 1.88 17.59 20.21
N LEU A 39 1.23 18.36 19.35
CA LEU A 39 1.64 19.72 19.03
C LEU A 39 1.06 20.70 20.07
N VAL A 40 1.81 21.73 20.37
CA VAL A 40 1.28 22.86 21.14
C VAL A 40 0.12 23.49 20.38
N GLN A 41 -1.03 23.65 21.00
CA GLN A 41 -2.26 24.10 20.32
C GLN A 41 -2.16 25.51 19.71
N LYS A 42 -1.41 26.40 20.35
CA LYS A 42 -1.17 27.76 19.81
C LYS A 42 0.30 27.94 19.51
N GLY A 43 0.63 28.19 18.25
CA GLY A 43 2.02 28.33 17.84
C GLY A 43 2.79 27.03 17.74
N GLY A 44 2.12 25.90 17.69
CA GLY A 44 2.74 24.59 17.54
C GLY A 44 3.34 24.34 16.16
N TYR A 45 2.96 25.15 15.18
CA TYR A 45 3.53 25.13 13.84
C TYR A 45 3.88 26.54 13.39
N ASP A 46 5.11 26.73 12.94
CA ASP A 46 5.61 27.97 12.32
C ASP A 46 5.83 27.71 10.81
N ASN A 47 4.95 28.26 9.99
CA ASN A 47 5.02 28.08 8.55
C ASN A 47 6.22 28.74 7.89
N ALA A 48 6.74 29.86 8.45
CA ALA A 48 7.87 30.57 7.89
C ALA A 48 9.17 29.75 8.01
N THR A 49 9.34 29.06 9.14
CA THR A 49 10.51 28.21 9.40
C THR A 49 10.22 26.71 9.20
N LYS A 50 8.96 26.35 8.91
CA LYS A 50 8.48 24.95 8.77
C LYS A 50 8.80 24.10 10.01
N LYS A 51 8.71 24.69 11.19
CA LYS A 51 9.03 24.05 12.47
C LYS A 51 7.78 23.68 13.25
N PHE A 52 7.84 22.53 13.90
CA PHE A 52 6.84 22.08 14.87
C PHE A 52 7.36 22.23 16.29
N THR A 53 6.48 22.66 17.18
CA THR A 53 6.74 22.66 18.63
C THR A 53 5.95 21.53 19.25
N LEU A 54 6.66 20.47 19.65
CA LEU A 54 6.12 19.26 20.24
C LEU A 54 5.98 19.43 21.75
N ILE A 55 4.96 18.81 22.33
CA ILE A 55 4.84 18.65 23.77
C ILE A 55 5.65 17.40 24.15
N PRO A 56 6.76 17.55 24.89
CA PRO A 56 7.55 16.41 25.31
C PRO A 56 6.83 15.63 26.41
N PHE A 57 7.08 14.34 26.52
CA PHE A 57 6.63 13.53 27.65
C PHE A 57 7.83 13.00 28.44
N THR A 58 7.62 12.71 29.71
CA THR A 58 8.65 12.11 30.56
C THR A 58 8.33 10.65 30.78
N ASP A 59 9.31 9.78 30.48
CA ASP A 59 9.19 8.33 30.69
C ASP A 59 9.29 7.95 32.18
N ASN A 60 9.02 6.67 32.49
CA ASN A 60 9.07 6.14 33.87
C ASN A 60 10.47 6.23 34.53
N ARG A 61 11.51 6.54 33.75
CA ARG A 61 12.89 6.71 34.22
C ARG A 61 13.24 8.17 34.43
N GLY A 62 12.29 9.10 34.21
CA GLY A 62 12.50 10.53 34.34
C GLY A 62 13.14 11.19 33.12
N LEU A 63 13.27 10.49 31.99
CA LEU A 63 13.83 11.05 30.78
C LEU A 63 12.72 11.76 29.96
N THR A 64 12.97 13.02 29.63
CA THR A 64 12.08 13.81 28.77
C THR A 64 12.39 13.51 27.30
N ILE A 65 11.37 13.14 26.53
CA ILE A 65 11.46 12.75 25.10
C ILE A 65 10.52 13.66 24.29
N PRO A 66 10.96 14.22 23.13
CA PRO A 66 12.27 14.11 22.51
C PRO A 66 13.32 14.95 23.25
N THR A 67 14.59 14.59 23.11
CA THR A 67 15.69 15.29 23.75
C THR A 67 16.88 15.44 22.79
N THR A 68 17.66 16.50 22.99
CA THR A 68 18.95 16.70 22.31
C THR A 68 20.12 16.08 23.07
N GLU A 69 19.93 15.74 24.33
CA GLU A 69 20.99 15.24 25.23
C GLU A 69 21.30 13.76 24.99
N SER A 70 20.30 12.98 24.51
CA SER A 70 20.46 11.58 24.21
C SER A 70 20.34 11.30 22.72
N GLU A 71 21.34 10.68 22.15
CA GLU A 71 21.34 10.30 20.76
C GLU A 71 20.20 9.31 20.41
N ALA A 72 19.79 8.48 21.37
CA ALA A 72 18.74 7.48 21.18
C ALA A 72 17.32 8.08 21.07
N TYR A 73 17.11 9.28 21.59
CA TYR A 73 15.79 9.93 21.68
C TYR A 73 15.75 11.30 20.99
N ARG A 74 16.67 11.52 20.06
CA ARG A 74 16.79 12.75 19.29
C ARG A 74 16.11 12.60 17.93
N ILE A 75 15.39 13.64 17.54
CA ILE A 75 14.90 13.81 16.17
C ILE A 75 16.09 14.16 15.27
N THR A 76 16.18 13.49 14.14
CA THR A 76 17.27 13.68 13.17
C THR A 76 16.70 14.19 11.85
N GLU A 77 17.45 15.02 11.17
CA GLU A 77 17.09 15.47 9.82
C GLU A 77 16.97 14.26 8.89
N GLY A 78 15.87 14.23 8.11
CA GLY A 78 15.52 13.09 7.26
C GLY A 78 14.52 12.12 7.88
N ASP A 79 14.21 12.23 9.19
CA ASP A 79 13.17 11.44 9.81
C ASP A 79 11.81 11.77 9.17
N THR A 80 11.07 10.72 8.81
CA THR A 80 9.73 10.86 8.23
C THR A 80 8.67 10.75 9.30
N TYR A 81 7.58 11.47 9.12
CA TYR A 81 6.49 11.55 10.08
C TYR A 81 5.14 11.68 9.37
N LYS A 82 4.07 11.35 10.08
CA LYS A 82 2.69 11.67 9.70
C LYS A 82 2.06 12.58 10.75
N ILE A 83 1.15 13.44 10.30
CA ILE A 83 0.34 14.28 11.17
C ILE A 83 -1.07 13.72 11.20
N THR A 84 -1.69 13.69 12.37
CA THR A 84 -3.07 13.25 12.59
C THR A 84 -3.82 14.26 13.44
N ASP A 85 -5.13 14.08 13.53
CA ASP A 85 -6.04 14.98 14.28
C ASP A 85 -6.04 16.41 13.71
N ILE A 86 -6.02 16.49 12.36
CA ILE A 86 -6.17 17.72 11.57
C ILE A 86 -7.21 17.51 10.47
N HIS A 87 -7.78 18.59 9.96
CA HIS A 87 -8.47 18.57 8.68
C HIS A 87 -7.44 18.62 7.56
N LEU A 88 -7.63 17.80 6.54
CA LEU A 88 -6.74 17.80 5.36
C LEU A 88 -7.23 18.82 4.32
N PRO A 89 -6.32 19.42 3.55
CA PRO A 89 -6.70 20.14 2.36
C PRO A 89 -7.49 19.25 1.39
N LYS A 90 -8.48 19.83 0.69
CA LYS A 90 -9.36 19.08 -0.23
C LYS A 90 -8.60 18.29 -1.29
N SER A 91 -7.48 18.82 -1.78
CA SER A 91 -6.63 18.13 -2.75
C SER A 91 -6.09 16.79 -2.23
N TYR A 92 -5.73 16.72 -0.94
CA TYR A 92 -5.26 15.47 -0.31
C TYR A 92 -6.39 14.46 -0.10
N GLU A 93 -7.60 14.93 0.18
CA GLU A 93 -8.78 14.07 0.27
C GLU A 93 -9.10 13.48 -1.10
N ASP A 94 -9.10 14.30 -2.15
CA ASP A 94 -9.37 13.89 -3.53
C ASP A 94 -8.32 12.87 -4.01
N ASP A 95 -7.04 13.11 -3.76
CA ASP A 95 -5.95 12.18 -4.08
C ASP A 95 -6.13 10.84 -3.33
N ALA A 96 -6.51 10.89 -2.05
CA ALA A 96 -6.73 9.68 -1.26
C ALA A 96 -7.96 8.89 -1.73
N GLU A 97 -9.03 9.57 -2.16
CA GLU A 97 -10.20 8.94 -2.76
C GLU A 97 -9.86 8.27 -4.10
N GLU A 98 -9.05 8.93 -4.93
CA GLU A 98 -8.58 8.36 -6.20
C GLU A 98 -7.69 7.14 -5.98
N ASP A 99 -6.74 7.21 -5.07
CA ASP A 99 -5.87 6.08 -4.69
C ASP A 99 -6.68 4.90 -4.15
N LEU A 100 -7.68 5.16 -3.30
CA LEU A 100 -8.59 4.13 -2.79
C LEU A 100 -9.39 3.48 -3.92
N TRP A 101 -9.90 4.28 -4.87
CA TRP A 101 -10.61 3.76 -6.03
C TRP A 101 -9.72 2.85 -6.88
N TYR A 102 -8.47 3.28 -7.18
CA TYR A 102 -7.51 2.47 -7.93
C TYR A 102 -7.13 1.18 -7.19
N ALA A 103 -6.90 1.26 -5.89
CA ALA A 103 -6.60 0.09 -5.07
C ALA A 103 -7.76 -0.91 -5.10
N GLY A 104 -9.00 -0.42 -4.92
CA GLY A 104 -10.21 -1.22 -5.01
C GLY A 104 -10.41 -1.86 -6.38
N TYR A 105 -10.22 -1.08 -7.44
CA TYR A 105 -10.33 -1.57 -8.81
C TYR A 105 -9.29 -2.66 -9.13
N ASN A 106 -8.05 -2.46 -8.73
CA ASN A 106 -6.97 -3.43 -8.96
C ASN A 106 -7.18 -4.74 -8.19
N GLU A 107 -7.77 -4.67 -7.01
CA GLU A 107 -8.13 -5.85 -6.23
C GLU A 107 -9.37 -6.56 -6.80
N PHE A 108 -10.35 -5.80 -7.28
CA PHE A 108 -11.58 -6.32 -7.85
C PHE A 108 -11.36 -6.99 -9.20
N LYS A 109 -10.61 -6.36 -10.11
CA LYS A 109 -10.41 -6.81 -11.49
C LYS A 109 -9.98 -8.28 -11.63
N PRO A 110 -8.95 -8.78 -10.91
CA PRO A 110 -8.56 -10.19 -11.00
C PRO A 110 -9.56 -11.14 -10.36
N ARG A 111 -10.40 -10.67 -9.42
CA ARG A 111 -11.41 -11.50 -8.73
C ARG A 111 -12.68 -11.66 -9.53
N THR A 112 -13.02 -10.73 -10.41
CA THR A 112 -14.17 -10.81 -11.29
C THR A 112 -13.92 -11.68 -12.53
N GLN A 113 -12.65 -11.96 -12.85
CA GLN A 113 -12.33 -12.88 -13.93
C GLN A 113 -12.59 -14.31 -13.48
N ALA A 114 -13.45 -15.02 -14.22
CA ALA A 114 -13.67 -16.44 -13.99
C ALA A 114 -12.35 -17.21 -14.06
N ARG A 115 -11.94 -17.82 -12.96
CA ARG A 115 -10.77 -18.71 -12.90
C ARG A 115 -11.28 -20.11 -13.18
N ALA A 116 -11.03 -20.62 -14.39
CA ALA A 116 -11.34 -21.99 -14.75
C ALA A 116 -10.07 -22.83 -14.66
N GLN A 117 -10.17 -23.95 -13.97
CA GLN A 117 -9.17 -25.01 -13.98
C GLN A 117 -9.71 -26.15 -14.83
N TYR A 118 -8.94 -26.54 -15.84
CA TYR A 118 -9.30 -27.63 -16.71
C TYR A 118 -8.42 -28.84 -16.39
N GLN A 119 -9.05 -29.98 -16.22
CA GLN A 119 -8.39 -31.29 -16.19
C GLN A 119 -8.66 -31.96 -17.52
N LEU A 120 -7.63 -32.20 -18.31
CA LEU A 120 -7.73 -32.87 -19.60
C LEU A 120 -7.07 -34.23 -19.48
N THR A 121 -7.80 -35.25 -19.90
CA THR A 121 -7.30 -36.62 -20.01
C THR A 121 -7.20 -36.97 -21.48
N PHE A 122 -6.04 -37.33 -21.91
CA PHE A 122 -5.78 -37.71 -23.29
C PHE A 122 -5.60 -39.20 -23.38
N GLU A 123 -6.16 -39.79 -24.43
CA GLU A 123 -5.96 -41.19 -24.72
C GLU A 123 -4.60 -41.40 -25.39
N ARG A 124 -3.76 -42.23 -24.78
CA ARG A 124 -2.38 -42.47 -25.24
C ARG A 124 -2.31 -42.98 -26.68
N SER A 125 -3.30 -43.80 -27.08
CA SER A 125 -3.40 -44.34 -28.42
C SER A 125 -3.51 -43.30 -29.53
N TYR A 126 -4.13 -42.14 -29.25
CA TYR A 126 -4.23 -41.04 -30.21
C TYR A 126 -2.85 -40.44 -30.55
N PHE A 127 -2.02 -40.27 -29.55
CA PHE A 127 -0.67 -39.70 -29.77
C PHE A 127 0.30 -40.69 -30.42
N LEU A 128 0.22 -41.97 -30.06
CA LEU A 128 1.03 -43.02 -30.65
C LEU A 128 0.75 -43.19 -32.15
N ASN A 129 -0.47 -42.93 -32.61
CA ASN A 129 -0.86 -43.04 -34.00
C ASN A 129 -0.62 -41.78 -34.83
N THR A 130 -0.40 -40.62 -34.16
CA THR A 130 -0.33 -39.32 -34.84
C THR A 130 1.08 -38.74 -34.85
N LEU A 131 1.97 -39.21 -33.96
CA LEU A 131 3.35 -38.76 -33.86
C LEU A 131 4.32 -39.74 -34.57
N PRO A 132 5.42 -39.24 -35.13
CA PRO A 132 6.48 -40.07 -35.67
C PRO A 132 7.04 -41.04 -34.61
N SER A 133 7.33 -42.27 -34.97
CA SER A 133 7.76 -43.34 -34.06
C SER A 133 9.07 -43.10 -33.29
N ASP A 134 9.81 -42.07 -33.62
CA ASP A 134 11.10 -41.70 -32.97
C ASP A 134 10.97 -40.68 -31.84
N SER A 135 9.77 -40.21 -31.50
CA SER A 135 9.61 -39.24 -30.42
C SER A 135 9.30 -39.96 -29.10
N GLU A 136 10.35 -40.24 -28.33
CA GLU A 136 10.22 -40.54 -26.88
C GLU A 136 9.78 -39.27 -26.09
N THR A 137 9.36 -38.24 -26.79
CA THR A 137 9.04 -36.94 -26.20
C THR A 137 7.68 -36.96 -25.56
N THR A 138 7.64 -36.60 -24.28
CA THR A 138 6.43 -36.18 -23.58
C THR A 138 5.80 -35.06 -24.39
N VAL A 139 4.57 -35.30 -24.89
CA VAL A 139 3.89 -34.35 -25.79
C VAL A 139 3.59 -33.02 -25.12
N PHE A 140 3.46 -33.03 -23.78
CA PHE A 140 3.17 -31.86 -23.00
C PHE A 140 4.14 -31.72 -21.82
N HIS A 141 4.62 -30.52 -21.60
CA HIS A 141 5.46 -30.18 -20.45
C HIS A 141 4.76 -29.18 -19.54
N VAL A 142 5.13 -29.19 -18.28
CA VAL A 142 4.71 -28.14 -17.36
C VAL A 142 5.28 -26.81 -17.87
N GLY A 143 4.39 -25.83 -18.03
CA GLY A 143 4.75 -24.53 -18.57
C GLY A 143 4.28 -24.29 -20.01
N ASP A 144 3.99 -25.35 -20.79
CA ASP A 144 3.44 -25.22 -22.12
C ASP A 144 2.04 -24.59 -22.12
N TYR A 145 1.64 -24.04 -23.27
CA TYR A 145 0.34 -23.42 -23.45
C TYR A 145 -0.52 -24.26 -24.39
N VAL A 146 -1.74 -24.53 -23.98
CA VAL A 146 -2.74 -25.25 -24.78
C VAL A 146 -3.90 -24.32 -25.08
N PRO A 147 -4.33 -24.20 -26.35
CA PRO A 147 -5.53 -23.45 -26.69
C PRO A 147 -6.77 -24.20 -26.18
N VAL A 148 -7.53 -23.52 -25.34
CA VAL A 148 -8.78 -24.06 -24.78
C VAL A 148 -9.93 -23.19 -25.24
N LYS A 149 -10.95 -23.85 -25.81
CA LYS A 149 -12.21 -23.24 -26.22
C LYS A 149 -13.36 -23.94 -25.48
N ASP A 150 -13.99 -23.20 -24.57
CA ASP A 150 -15.18 -23.68 -23.85
C ASP A 150 -16.36 -22.73 -24.12
N GLY A 151 -17.26 -23.17 -25.00
CA GLY A 151 -18.41 -22.36 -25.40
C GLY A 151 -19.44 -22.17 -24.29
N ARG A 152 -19.45 -23.00 -23.25
CA ARG A 152 -20.38 -22.88 -22.11
C ARG A 152 -20.05 -21.68 -21.24
N PHE A 153 -18.77 -21.37 -21.14
CA PHE A 153 -18.26 -20.26 -20.33
C PHE A 153 -17.72 -19.10 -21.18
N GLY A 154 -17.81 -19.18 -22.51
CA GLY A 154 -17.29 -18.17 -23.40
C GLY A 154 -15.76 -18.02 -23.34
N ILE A 155 -15.05 -19.08 -22.96
CA ILE A 155 -13.61 -19.05 -22.81
C ILE A 155 -12.96 -19.50 -24.12
N GLU A 156 -12.11 -18.65 -24.68
CA GLU A 156 -11.24 -18.96 -25.82
C GLU A 156 -9.88 -18.34 -25.56
N LYS A 157 -8.96 -19.12 -24.99
CA LYS A 157 -7.61 -18.62 -24.65
C LYS A 157 -6.60 -19.74 -24.49
N ASN A 158 -5.33 -19.39 -24.59
CA ASN A 158 -4.22 -20.29 -24.27
C ASN A 158 -4.10 -20.41 -22.73
N ILE A 159 -4.16 -21.64 -22.24
CA ILE A 159 -4.04 -21.95 -20.81
C ILE A 159 -2.72 -22.68 -20.58
N ARG A 160 -1.99 -22.22 -19.57
CA ARG A 160 -0.69 -22.78 -19.21
C ARG A 160 -0.88 -24.10 -18.45
N ILE A 161 -0.13 -25.12 -18.84
CA ILE A 161 -0.08 -26.40 -18.15
C ILE A 161 0.64 -26.23 -16.81
N GLN A 162 -0.04 -26.57 -15.73
CA GLN A 162 0.48 -26.50 -14.36
C GLN A 162 1.00 -27.85 -13.87
N LYS A 163 0.42 -28.94 -14.34
CA LYS A 163 0.80 -30.30 -13.94
C LYS A 163 0.54 -31.27 -15.08
N VAL A 164 1.47 -32.17 -15.30
CA VAL A 164 1.32 -33.34 -16.18
C VAL A 164 1.45 -34.58 -15.27
N SER A 165 0.52 -35.52 -15.38
CA SER A 165 0.60 -36.81 -14.72
C SER A 165 0.48 -37.92 -15.78
N ASN A 166 1.37 -38.88 -15.73
CA ASN A 166 1.39 -40.06 -16.57
C ASN A 166 0.57 -41.17 -15.95
#